data_70aa90f4942d32ae77dd7adf7b7bf528
#
_entry.id   70aa90f4942d32ae77dd7adf7b7bf528
#
_cell.length_a   1.000
_cell.length_b   1.000
_cell.length_c   1.000
_cell.angle_alpha   90.00
_cell.angle_beta   90.00
_cell.angle_gamma   90.00
#
_symmetry.space_group_name_H-M   'P 1'
#
loop_
_entity.id
_entity.type
_entity.pdbx_description
1 polymer ?
#
loop_
_entity_poly.entity_id
_entity_poly.type
_entity_poly.pdbx_seq_one_letter_code
_entity_poly.pdbx_strand_id
1 'polypeptide(L)'
;MNQGDPRKYDLIKAALAHHRLGWIRPFGNGKCRVVRLLTYALLIKYGFQVTAGGRVLNPTAVFCNDRDHYYAMLATADAGTPDSLQAWCLYVLQGVLDELSKLDRLLDFNYLKSRILTPALAHARDRALITPQEEKVLKMAADAGVAKAADLAKAMPSLNAAQRTYQIKRLVERRMLQPINPGARQYTIAFAN
;
A
#
# COMPACT_ATOMS: atom_id res chain seq x y z
N MET A 1 -30.25 3.06 9.28
CA MET A 1 -29.68 3.05 7.91
C MET A 1 -30.57 2.16 7.07
N ASN A 2 -31.33 2.73 6.13
CA ASN A 2 -32.32 2.01 5.34
C ASN A 2 -31.64 1.02 4.38
N GLN A 3 -32.09 -0.25 4.41
CA GLN A 3 -31.59 -1.33 3.53
C GLN A 3 -31.92 -1.13 2.04
N GLY A 4 -32.71 -0.12 1.68
CA GLY A 4 -33.17 0.15 0.31
C GLY A 4 -32.42 1.24 -0.48
N ASP A 5 -31.42 1.89 0.12
CA ASP A 5 -30.70 2.96 -0.58
C ASP A 5 -29.68 2.41 -1.60
N PRO A 6 -29.54 3.06 -2.77
CA PRO A 6 -28.54 2.67 -3.76
C PRO A 6 -27.11 2.64 -3.17
N ARG A 7 -26.31 1.65 -3.57
CA ARG A 7 -24.91 1.49 -3.14
C ARG A 7 -24.03 2.72 -3.37
N LYS A 8 -24.36 3.54 -4.37
CA LYS A 8 -23.64 4.80 -4.66
C LYS A 8 -23.60 5.79 -3.50
N TYR A 9 -24.49 5.66 -2.51
CA TYR A 9 -24.51 6.51 -1.32
C TYR A 9 -23.77 5.92 -0.12
N ASP A 10 -23.19 4.73 -0.21
CA ASP A 10 -22.63 4.05 0.93
C ASP A 10 -21.42 4.79 1.54
N LEU A 11 -20.56 5.39 0.69
CA LEU A 11 -19.45 6.23 1.18
C LEU A 11 -19.96 7.52 1.85
N ILE A 12 -21.01 8.14 1.32
CA ILE A 12 -21.64 9.33 1.92
C ILE A 12 -22.20 8.96 3.29
N LYS A 13 -22.89 7.81 3.40
CA LYS A 13 -23.41 7.31 4.69
C LYS A 13 -22.27 7.06 5.70
N ALA A 14 -21.15 6.51 5.25
CA ALA A 14 -20.00 6.30 6.12
C ALA A 14 -19.40 7.63 6.61
N ALA A 15 -19.29 8.63 5.72
CA ALA A 15 -18.79 9.96 6.06
C ALA A 15 -19.72 10.68 7.06
N LEU A 16 -21.02 10.65 6.84
CA LEU A 16 -22.00 11.25 7.75
C LEU A 16 -22.06 10.53 9.10
N ALA A 17 -21.97 9.20 9.11
CA ALA A 17 -21.94 8.42 10.35
C ALA A 17 -20.66 8.73 11.15
N HIS A 18 -19.52 8.93 10.48
CA HIS A 18 -18.28 9.36 11.11
C HIS A 18 -18.46 10.69 11.86
N HIS A 19 -18.94 11.72 11.15
CA HIS A 19 -19.20 13.03 11.74
C HIS A 19 -20.17 12.92 12.92
N ARG A 20 -21.30 12.22 12.74
CA ARG A 20 -22.34 12.11 13.77
C ARG A 20 -21.83 11.44 15.05
N LEU A 21 -21.07 10.34 14.94
CA LEU A 21 -20.48 9.69 16.11
C LEU A 21 -19.42 10.58 16.77
N GLY A 22 -18.63 11.31 15.97
CA GLY A 22 -17.67 12.29 16.48
C GLY A 22 -18.35 13.42 17.27
N TRP A 23 -19.52 13.86 16.82
CA TRP A 23 -20.33 14.90 17.46
C TRP A 23 -20.99 14.42 18.76
N ILE A 24 -21.58 13.21 18.78
CA ILE A 24 -22.25 12.62 19.94
C ILE A 24 -21.26 12.38 21.11
N ARG A 25 -20.00 12.07 20.80
CA ARG A 25 -18.94 11.80 21.77
C ARG A 25 -19.33 10.80 22.89
N PRO A 26 -19.82 9.58 22.53
CA PRO A 26 -20.38 8.65 23.50
C PRO A 26 -19.36 8.10 24.51
N PHE A 27 -18.06 8.34 24.32
CA PHE A 27 -17.01 7.81 25.17
C PHE A 27 -16.15 8.94 25.77
N GLY A 28 -15.76 8.82 27.04
CA GLY A 28 -14.86 9.77 27.70
C GLY A 28 -13.46 9.80 27.08
N ASN A 29 -12.89 8.63 26.79
CA ASN A 29 -11.56 8.45 26.20
C ASN A 29 -11.63 7.68 24.88
N GLY A 30 -10.63 7.86 24.01
CA GLY A 30 -10.52 7.08 22.77
C GLY A 30 -11.47 7.50 21.65
N LYS A 31 -12.12 8.64 21.75
CA LYS A 31 -13.16 9.16 20.83
C LYS A 31 -12.76 9.00 19.35
N CYS A 32 -11.60 9.53 18.96
CA CYS A 32 -11.14 9.48 17.57
C CYS A 32 -10.85 8.04 17.09
N ARG A 33 -10.43 7.14 17.98
CA ARG A 33 -10.17 5.74 17.63
C ARG A 33 -11.47 5.01 17.34
N VAL A 34 -12.48 5.21 18.16
CA VAL A 34 -13.79 4.56 17.99
C VAL A 34 -14.49 5.04 16.73
N VAL A 35 -14.46 6.35 16.44
CA VAL A 35 -15.06 6.92 15.23
C VAL A 35 -14.40 6.35 13.96
N ARG A 36 -13.07 6.24 13.96
CA ARG A 36 -12.32 5.63 12.85
C ARG A 36 -12.64 4.14 12.69
N LEU A 37 -12.72 3.41 13.81
CA LEU A 37 -13.07 2.00 13.78
C LEU A 37 -14.48 1.78 13.23
N LEU A 38 -15.46 2.63 13.59
CA LEU A 38 -16.80 2.59 13.00
C LEU A 38 -16.74 2.81 11.48
N THR A 39 -15.99 3.83 11.04
CA THR A 39 -15.87 4.11 9.60
C THR A 39 -15.27 2.93 8.85
N TYR A 40 -14.22 2.33 9.40
CA TYR A 40 -13.61 1.14 8.85
C TYR A 40 -14.60 -0.04 8.77
N ALA A 41 -15.35 -0.29 9.83
CA ALA A 41 -16.39 -1.33 9.86
C ALA A 41 -17.51 -1.08 8.84
N LEU A 42 -17.91 0.19 8.66
CA LEU A 42 -18.90 0.56 7.65
C LEU A 42 -18.39 0.33 6.22
N LEU A 43 -17.13 0.68 5.95
CA LEU A 43 -16.52 0.41 4.65
C LEU A 43 -16.49 -1.08 4.33
N ILE A 44 -16.10 -1.93 5.29
CA ILE A 44 -16.16 -3.40 5.14
C ILE A 44 -17.60 -3.85 4.89
N LYS A 45 -18.56 -3.36 5.68
CA LYS A 45 -19.98 -3.70 5.52
C LYS A 45 -20.51 -3.35 4.13
N TYR A 46 -20.02 -2.28 3.54
CA TYR A 46 -20.40 -1.84 2.19
C TYR A 46 -19.63 -2.54 1.07
N GLY A 47 -18.78 -3.52 1.41
CA GLY A 47 -18.07 -4.34 0.44
C GLY A 47 -16.75 -3.76 -0.05
N PHE A 48 -16.22 -2.74 0.61
CA PHE A 48 -14.86 -2.27 0.35
C PHE A 48 -13.86 -3.29 0.89
N GLN A 49 -13.05 -3.85 -0.01
CA GLN A 49 -11.97 -4.72 0.39
C GLN A 49 -10.82 -3.88 0.93
N VAL A 50 -10.63 -3.92 2.25
CA VAL A 50 -9.57 -3.17 2.94
C VAL A 50 -8.26 -3.95 3.05
N THR A 51 -8.22 -5.17 2.50
CA THR A 51 -7.02 -6.00 2.41
C THR A 51 -6.74 -6.32 0.93
N ALA A 52 -5.60 -5.88 0.44
CA ALA A 52 -5.11 -6.22 -0.89
C ALA A 52 -3.67 -6.71 -0.79
N GLY A 53 -3.38 -7.91 -1.31
CA GLY A 53 -2.03 -8.46 -1.37
C GLY A 53 -1.34 -8.60 0.00
N GLY A 54 -2.09 -8.94 1.07
CA GLY A 54 -1.55 -9.06 2.43
C GLY A 54 -1.31 -7.73 3.15
N ARG A 55 -1.62 -6.59 2.54
CA ARG A 55 -1.53 -5.27 3.16
C ARG A 55 -2.92 -4.76 3.51
N VAL A 56 -3.05 -4.21 4.70
CA VAL A 56 -4.29 -3.55 5.15
C VAL A 56 -4.32 -2.14 4.58
N LEU A 57 -5.32 -1.86 3.74
CA LEU A 57 -5.69 -0.51 3.37
C LEU A 57 -6.12 0.25 4.61
N ASN A 58 -5.61 1.45 4.79
CA ASN A 58 -6.12 2.34 5.82
C ASN A 58 -6.94 3.49 5.21
N PRO A 59 -8.19 3.24 4.80
CA PRO A 59 -9.03 4.27 4.21
C PRO A 59 -9.38 5.38 5.21
N THR A 60 -9.05 5.19 6.48
CA THR A 60 -9.23 6.19 7.54
C THR A 60 -7.96 7.03 7.76
N ALA A 61 -6.90 6.84 6.95
CA ALA A 61 -5.67 7.64 7.03
C ALA A 61 -5.93 9.14 6.78
N VAL A 62 -6.93 9.48 5.97
CA VAL A 62 -7.39 10.86 5.74
C VAL A 62 -7.60 11.62 7.05
N PHE A 63 -8.11 10.96 8.09
CA PHE A 63 -8.37 11.57 9.40
C PHE A 63 -7.13 11.68 10.30
N CYS A 64 -5.96 11.22 9.81
CA CYS A 64 -4.72 11.20 10.57
C CYS A 64 -3.61 12.00 9.89
N ASN A 65 -3.64 12.10 8.55
CA ASN A 65 -2.56 12.69 7.75
C ASN A 65 -2.41 14.19 8.00
N ASP A 66 -3.54 14.90 8.17
CA ASP A 66 -3.60 16.30 8.54
C ASP A 66 -4.66 16.48 9.63
N ARG A 67 -4.18 16.51 10.86
CA ARG A 67 -5.06 16.54 12.04
C ARG A 67 -5.78 17.87 12.19
N ASP A 68 -5.12 18.95 11.88
CA ASP A 68 -5.69 20.30 12.05
C ASP A 68 -6.78 20.52 10.98
N HIS A 69 -6.52 20.13 9.75
CA HIS A 69 -7.51 20.17 8.69
C HIS A 69 -8.72 19.27 8.98
N TYR A 70 -8.48 18.06 9.50
CA TYR A 70 -9.56 17.17 9.92
C TYR A 70 -10.47 17.81 10.97
N TYR A 71 -9.92 18.44 12.00
CA TYR A 71 -10.74 19.11 13.01
C TYR A 71 -11.44 20.33 12.48
N ALA A 72 -10.83 21.10 11.59
CA ALA A 72 -11.48 22.24 10.92
C ALA A 72 -12.68 21.76 10.09
N MET A 73 -12.55 20.65 9.34
CA MET A 73 -13.66 20.08 8.56
C MET A 73 -14.77 19.53 9.43
N LEU A 74 -14.46 18.91 10.58
CA LEU A 74 -15.47 18.50 11.55
C LEU A 74 -16.24 19.72 12.10
N ALA A 75 -15.54 20.76 12.52
CA ALA A 75 -16.14 21.99 13.03
C ALA A 75 -17.05 22.67 11.97
N THR A 76 -16.63 22.66 10.71
CA THR A 76 -17.46 23.15 9.61
C THR A 76 -18.75 22.33 9.50
N ALA A 77 -18.65 21.01 9.57
CA ALA A 77 -19.81 20.10 9.47
C ALA A 77 -20.78 20.24 10.66
N ASP A 78 -20.29 20.69 11.83
CA ASP A 78 -21.11 20.92 13.03
C ASP A 78 -22.22 21.96 12.81
N ALA A 79 -22.08 22.86 11.81
CA ALA A 79 -23.15 23.78 11.41
C ALA A 79 -24.42 23.07 10.90
N GLY A 80 -24.30 21.83 10.43
CA GLY A 80 -25.43 20.99 10.02
C GLY A 80 -26.16 21.46 8.78
N THR A 81 -25.67 22.49 8.08
CA THR A 81 -26.26 22.97 6.83
C THR A 81 -25.94 22.01 5.67
N PRO A 82 -26.78 21.99 4.61
CA PRO A 82 -26.49 21.16 3.44
C PRO A 82 -25.09 21.39 2.87
N ASP A 83 -24.65 22.65 2.75
CA ASP A 83 -23.35 23.01 2.20
C ASP A 83 -22.20 22.54 3.11
N SER A 84 -22.32 22.68 4.41
CA SER A 84 -21.32 22.25 5.38
C SER A 84 -21.17 20.72 5.40
N LEU A 85 -22.27 20.00 5.33
CA LEU A 85 -22.26 18.53 5.25
C LEU A 85 -21.74 18.04 3.90
N GLN A 86 -22.03 18.76 2.81
CA GLN A 86 -21.47 18.47 1.50
C GLN A 86 -19.95 18.65 1.50
N ALA A 87 -19.45 19.76 2.06
CA ALA A 87 -18.00 20.00 2.18
C ALA A 87 -17.31 18.89 2.98
N TRP A 88 -17.91 18.46 4.08
CA TRP A 88 -17.42 17.32 4.85
C TRP A 88 -17.39 16.02 4.04
N CYS A 89 -18.48 15.69 3.34
CA CYS A 89 -18.53 14.49 2.50
C CYS A 89 -17.47 14.52 1.41
N LEU A 90 -17.28 15.66 0.73
CA LEU A 90 -16.25 15.82 -0.29
C LEU A 90 -14.84 15.62 0.28
N TYR A 91 -14.54 16.19 1.45
CA TYR A 91 -13.27 15.99 2.14
C TYR A 91 -13.01 14.51 2.40
N VAL A 92 -13.98 13.78 2.94
CA VAL A 92 -13.84 12.34 3.23
C VAL A 92 -13.68 11.53 1.95
N LEU A 93 -14.49 11.78 0.94
CA LEU A 93 -14.44 11.08 -0.35
C LEU A 93 -13.11 11.30 -1.06
N GLN A 94 -12.61 12.54 -1.09
CA GLN A 94 -11.32 12.86 -1.67
C GLN A 94 -10.19 12.13 -0.94
N GLY A 95 -10.21 12.14 0.39
CA GLY A 95 -9.19 11.43 1.17
C GLY A 95 -9.20 9.92 0.96
N VAL A 96 -10.37 9.30 0.84
CA VAL A 96 -10.48 7.87 0.50
C VAL A 96 -9.96 7.61 -0.92
N LEU A 97 -10.29 8.48 -1.88
CA LEU A 97 -9.79 8.38 -3.26
C LEU A 97 -8.27 8.49 -3.33
N ASP A 98 -7.68 9.42 -2.57
CA ASP A 98 -6.24 9.61 -2.52
C ASP A 98 -5.52 8.37 -1.94
N GLU A 99 -6.08 7.75 -0.90
CA GLU A 99 -5.53 6.52 -0.33
C GLU A 99 -5.64 5.34 -1.31
N LEU A 100 -6.77 5.20 -2.01
CA LEU A 100 -6.93 4.19 -3.05
C LEU A 100 -5.96 4.41 -4.22
N SER A 101 -5.76 5.66 -4.63
CA SER A 101 -4.82 6.00 -5.71
C SER A 101 -3.36 5.71 -5.34
N LYS A 102 -2.98 5.85 -4.06
CA LYS A 102 -1.64 5.44 -3.60
C LYS A 102 -1.43 3.93 -3.76
N LEU A 103 -2.47 3.14 -3.52
CA LEU A 103 -2.40 1.69 -3.69
C LEU A 103 -2.34 1.28 -5.14
N ASP A 104 -3.16 1.90 -5.99
CA ASP A 104 -3.14 1.66 -7.42
C ASP A 104 -1.72 1.89 -8.00
N ARG A 105 -1.05 2.96 -7.57
CA ARG A 105 0.36 3.21 -7.90
C ARG A 105 1.31 2.13 -7.38
N LEU A 106 1.04 1.55 -6.21
CA LEU A 106 1.86 0.47 -5.66
C LEU A 106 1.63 -0.86 -6.39
N LEU A 107 0.50 -1.02 -7.09
CA LEU A 107 0.23 -2.15 -7.97
C LEU A 107 0.87 -1.98 -9.36
N ASP A 108 1.22 -0.75 -9.75
CA ASP A 108 2.02 -0.49 -10.94
C ASP A 108 3.47 -0.92 -10.71
N PHE A 109 3.86 -2.03 -11.36
CA PHE A 109 5.21 -2.57 -11.24
C PHE A 109 6.30 -1.58 -11.66
N ASN A 110 6.06 -0.73 -12.66
CA ASN A 110 7.03 0.26 -13.10
C ASN A 110 7.22 1.35 -12.04
N TYR A 111 6.15 1.78 -11.40
CA TYR A 111 6.23 2.70 -10.27
C TYR A 111 6.98 2.06 -9.10
N LEU A 112 6.60 0.85 -8.71
CA LEU A 112 7.25 0.09 -7.65
C LEU A 112 8.75 -0.08 -7.91
N LYS A 113 9.11 -0.47 -9.14
CA LYS A 113 10.49 -0.65 -9.57
C LYS A 113 11.29 0.66 -9.50
N SER A 114 10.77 1.73 -10.09
CA SER A 114 11.52 2.98 -10.24
C SER A 114 11.60 3.79 -8.94
N ARG A 115 10.53 3.82 -8.16
CA ARG A 115 10.40 4.68 -6.98
C ARG A 115 10.75 4.01 -5.66
N ILE A 116 10.68 2.68 -5.60
CA ILE A 116 10.92 1.94 -4.35
C ILE A 116 12.09 0.98 -4.50
N LEU A 117 12.03 0.04 -5.45
CA LEU A 117 12.98 -1.04 -5.53
C LEU A 117 14.38 -0.56 -5.94
N THR A 118 14.48 0.24 -7.00
CA THR A 118 15.77 0.76 -7.48
C THR A 118 16.49 1.62 -6.44
N PRO A 119 15.83 2.60 -5.76
CA PRO A 119 16.44 3.32 -4.66
C PRO A 119 16.81 2.44 -3.47
N ALA A 120 15.97 1.46 -3.11
CA ALA A 120 16.25 0.54 -2.01
C ALA A 120 17.48 -0.34 -2.27
N LEU A 121 17.65 -0.82 -3.51
CA LEU A 121 18.84 -1.58 -3.91
C LEU A 121 20.12 -0.72 -3.86
N ALA A 122 20.05 0.53 -4.31
CA ALA A 122 21.17 1.45 -4.22
C ALA A 122 21.56 1.73 -2.76
N HIS A 123 20.57 1.99 -1.91
CA HIS A 123 20.79 2.20 -0.48
C HIS A 123 21.34 0.95 0.22
N ALA A 124 20.89 -0.25 -0.13
CA ALA A 124 21.41 -1.51 0.39
C ALA A 124 22.87 -1.73 -0.03
N ARG A 125 23.25 -1.35 -1.26
CA ARG A 125 24.65 -1.37 -1.71
C ARG A 125 25.51 -0.38 -0.91
N ASP A 126 25.05 0.86 -0.75
CA ASP A 126 25.79 1.91 -0.05
C ASP A 126 26.05 1.55 1.43
N ARG A 127 25.15 0.74 2.01
CA ARG A 127 25.31 0.17 3.35
C ARG A 127 26.08 -1.15 3.37
N ALA A 128 26.65 -1.57 2.24
CA ALA A 128 27.34 -2.86 2.11
C ALA A 128 26.49 -4.10 2.50
N LEU A 129 25.17 -3.97 2.47
CA LEU A 129 24.24 -5.11 2.68
C LEU A 129 24.20 -6.03 1.47
N ILE A 130 24.42 -5.48 0.27
CA ILE A 130 24.57 -6.20 -0.98
C ILE A 130 25.83 -5.71 -1.70
N THR A 131 26.42 -6.58 -2.49
CA THR A 131 27.56 -6.22 -3.34
C THR A 131 27.08 -5.47 -4.59
N PRO A 132 27.94 -4.68 -5.28
CA PRO A 132 27.60 -4.06 -6.57
C PRO A 132 27.15 -5.08 -7.63
N GLN A 133 27.67 -6.30 -7.54
CA GLN A 133 27.29 -7.37 -8.46
C GLN A 133 25.92 -7.94 -8.14
N GLU A 134 25.58 -8.13 -6.86
CA GLU A 134 24.25 -8.54 -6.41
C GLU A 134 23.20 -7.47 -6.80
N GLU A 135 23.53 -6.18 -6.65
CA GLU A 135 22.67 -5.09 -7.12
C GLU A 135 22.35 -5.20 -8.62
N LYS A 136 23.37 -5.47 -9.47
CA LYS A 136 23.15 -5.64 -10.91
C LYS A 136 22.25 -6.82 -11.23
N VAL A 137 22.43 -7.95 -10.55
CA VAL A 137 21.60 -9.15 -10.72
C VAL A 137 20.14 -8.85 -10.32
N LEU A 138 19.94 -8.19 -9.18
CA LEU A 138 18.62 -7.84 -8.67
C LEU A 138 17.91 -6.81 -9.58
N LYS A 139 18.62 -5.80 -10.08
CA LYS A 139 18.08 -4.84 -11.06
C LYS A 139 17.66 -5.55 -12.34
N MET A 140 18.48 -6.46 -12.86
CA MET A 140 18.14 -7.24 -14.05
C MET A 140 16.91 -8.14 -13.84
N ALA A 141 16.79 -8.76 -12.67
CA ALA A 141 15.59 -9.51 -12.32
C ALA A 141 14.35 -8.62 -12.22
N ALA A 142 14.50 -7.40 -11.67
CA ALA A 142 13.43 -6.41 -11.61
C ALA A 142 13.01 -5.92 -13.01
N ASP A 143 13.97 -5.70 -13.90
CA ASP A 143 13.68 -5.23 -15.26
C ASP A 143 12.93 -6.27 -16.09
N ALA A 144 13.28 -7.53 -15.92
CA ALA A 144 12.66 -8.64 -16.64
C ALA A 144 11.30 -9.07 -16.05
N GLY A 145 10.98 -8.71 -14.80
CA GLY A 145 9.85 -9.25 -14.02
C GLY A 145 10.05 -10.73 -13.70
N VAL A 146 10.27 -11.53 -14.74
CA VAL A 146 10.64 -12.96 -14.68
C VAL A 146 11.94 -13.14 -15.45
N ALA A 147 13.04 -13.42 -14.76
CA ALA A 147 14.36 -13.61 -15.37
C ALA A 147 14.78 -15.08 -15.37
N LYS A 148 15.30 -15.58 -16.49
CA LYS A 148 15.94 -16.89 -16.53
C LYS A 148 17.31 -16.83 -15.89
N ALA A 149 17.78 -17.94 -15.30
CA ALA A 149 19.14 -18.04 -14.74
C ALA A 149 20.22 -17.65 -15.76
N ALA A 150 20.03 -17.95 -17.04
CA ALA A 150 20.92 -17.58 -18.12
C ALA A 150 21.01 -16.05 -18.33
N ASP A 151 19.90 -15.35 -18.15
CA ASP A 151 19.88 -13.89 -18.28
C ASP A 151 20.54 -13.23 -17.06
N LEU A 152 20.25 -13.70 -15.86
CA LEU A 152 20.92 -13.26 -14.63
C LEU A 152 22.44 -13.50 -14.68
N ALA A 153 22.87 -14.55 -15.37
CA ALA A 153 24.29 -14.84 -15.57
C ALA A 153 25.02 -13.76 -16.38
N LYS A 154 24.34 -13.01 -17.23
CA LYS A 154 24.91 -11.89 -18.01
C LYS A 154 25.37 -10.74 -17.10
N ALA A 155 24.73 -10.57 -15.94
CA ALA A 155 25.16 -9.61 -14.93
C ALA A 155 26.46 -10.02 -14.20
N MET A 156 26.92 -11.26 -14.41
CA MET A 156 28.06 -11.85 -13.72
C MET A 156 29.10 -12.40 -14.71
N PRO A 157 29.65 -11.57 -15.63
CA PRO A 157 30.51 -12.07 -16.72
C PRO A 157 31.83 -12.65 -16.20
N SER A 158 32.36 -12.15 -15.09
CA SER A 158 33.63 -12.58 -14.50
C SER A 158 33.56 -13.92 -13.73
N LEU A 159 32.34 -14.43 -13.46
CA LEU A 159 32.15 -15.65 -12.70
C LEU A 159 31.95 -16.85 -13.63
N ASN A 160 32.47 -18.01 -13.19
CA ASN A 160 32.19 -19.29 -13.87
C ASN A 160 30.79 -19.81 -13.58
N ALA A 161 30.34 -20.84 -14.27
CA ALA A 161 28.97 -21.37 -14.18
C ALA A 161 28.59 -21.81 -12.75
N ALA A 162 29.50 -22.44 -12.03
CA ALA A 162 29.27 -22.90 -10.65
C ALA A 162 29.13 -21.70 -9.68
N GLN A 163 29.97 -20.69 -9.82
CA GLN A 163 29.92 -19.46 -9.04
C GLN A 163 28.63 -18.67 -9.29
N ARG A 164 28.18 -18.57 -10.55
CA ARG A 164 26.92 -17.93 -10.90
C ARG A 164 25.72 -18.62 -10.25
N THR A 165 25.70 -19.95 -10.33
CA THR A 165 24.65 -20.76 -9.67
C THR A 165 24.65 -20.55 -8.16
N TYR A 166 25.82 -20.53 -7.54
CA TYR A 166 25.97 -20.26 -6.11
C TYR A 166 25.45 -18.87 -5.73
N GLN A 167 25.78 -17.83 -6.49
CA GLN A 167 25.30 -16.47 -6.22
C GLN A 167 23.76 -16.35 -6.33
N ILE A 168 23.17 -16.97 -7.35
CA ILE A 168 21.70 -16.99 -7.48
C ILE A 168 21.09 -17.72 -6.28
N LYS A 169 21.62 -18.89 -5.90
CA LYS A 169 21.14 -19.66 -4.75
C LYS A 169 21.23 -18.85 -3.45
N ARG A 170 22.35 -18.16 -3.24
CA ARG A 170 22.54 -17.26 -2.08
C ARG A 170 21.50 -16.13 -2.04
N LEU A 171 21.14 -15.51 -3.19
CA LEU A 171 20.11 -14.50 -3.24
C LEU A 171 18.72 -15.08 -2.95
N VAL A 172 18.46 -16.33 -3.33
CA VAL A 172 17.23 -17.04 -2.97
C VAL A 172 17.18 -17.34 -1.47
N GLU A 173 18.26 -17.84 -0.88
CA GLU A 173 18.36 -18.10 0.56
C GLU A 173 18.16 -16.81 1.39
N ARG A 174 18.65 -15.68 0.89
CA ARG A 174 18.45 -14.35 1.48
C ARG A 174 17.09 -13.75 1.20
N ARG A 175 16.19 -14.48 0.54
CA ARG A 175 14.85 -14.02 0.16
C ARG A 175 14.83 -12.74 -0.69
N MET A 176 15.85 -12.51 -1.48
CA MET A 176 15.94 -11.40 -2.43
C MET A 176 15.47 -11.81 -3.83
N LEU A 177 15.62 -13.09 -4.16
CA LEU A 177 15.02 -13.72 -5.33
C LEU A 177 14.17 -14.90 -4.90
N GLN A 178 13.13 -15.20 -5.68
CA GLN A 178 12.34 -16.41 -5.50
C GLN A 178 12.16 -17.14 -6.84
N PRO A 179 12.27 -18.47 -6.87
CA PRO A 179 11.92 -19.24 -8.05
C PRO A 179 10.40 -19.18 -8.25
N ILE A 180 9.96 -19.10 -9.51
CA ILE A 180 8.52 -19.08 -9.85
C ILE A 180 7.82 -20.38 -9.42
N ASN A 181 8.52 -21.52 -9.62
CA ASN A 181 8.06 -22.84 -9.19
C ASN A 181 9.23 -23.59 -8.55
N PRO A 182 8.97 -24.56 -7.67
CA PRO A 182 10.00 -25.42 -7.11
C PRO A 182 10.80 -26.10 -8.23
N GLY A 183 12.13 -25.93 -8.25
CA GLY A 183 13.00 -26.48 -9.28
C GLY A 183 13.10 -25.68 -10.58
N ALA A 184 12.34 -24.63 -10.76
CA ALA A 184 12.42 -23.78 -11.95
C ALA A 184 13.72 -22.97 -11.97
N ARG A 185 14.29 -22.79 -13.17
CA ARG A 185 15.43 -21.91 -13.42
C ARG A 185 14.98 -20.50 -13.85
N GLN A 186 13.83 -20.08 -13.35
CA GLN A 186 13.23 -18.77 -13.58
C GLN A 186 12.97 -18.12 -12.22
N TYR A 187 13.34 -16.87 -12.09
CA TYR A 187 13.34 -16.14 -10.84
C TYR A 187 12.62 -14.81 -10.98
N THR A 188 11.98 -14.38 -9.92
CA THR A 188 11.45 -13.03 -9.77
C THR A 188 12.05 -12.41 -8.51
N ILE A 189 11.99 -11.08 -8.40
CA ILE A 189 12.37 -10.43 -7.14
C ILE A 189 11.40 -10.86 -6.05
N ALA A 190 11.96 -11.26 -4.90
CA ALA A 190 11.17 -11.56 -3.72
C ALA A 190 10.94 -10.26 -2.94
N PHE A 191 9.66 -9.95 -2.72
CA PHE A 191 9.27 -8.97 -1.73
C PHE A 191 9.04 -9.74 -0.44
N ALA A 192 9.98 -9.63 0.53
CA ALA A 192 9.78 -10.24 1.84
C ALA A 192 8.55 -9.56 2.50
N ASN A 193 7.60 -10.40 2.94
CA ASN A 193 6.50 -9.99 3.80
C ASN A 193 7.02 -9.72 5.22
#